data_f46b34d12374c601bc065e01fe92abaf
#
_entry.id   f46b34d12374c601bc065e01fe92abaf
#
_cell.length_a   1.000
_cell.length_b   1.000
_cell.length_c   1.000
_cell.angle_alpha   90.00
_cell.angle_beta   90.00
_cell.angle_gamma   90.00
#
_symmetry.space_group_name_H-M   'P 1'
#
loop_
_entity.id
_entity.type
_entity.pdbx_description
1 polymer ?
#
loop_
_entity_poly.entity_id
_entity_poly.type
_entity_poly.pdbx_seq_one_letter_code
_entity_poly.pdbx_strand_id
1 'polypeptide(L)'
;MLIVLEGLDGAGKSTQVELVRRMFAQEGVESHFLHFPRFDAPVYGELIARFLRGELGAVDKVDPYLVALLFAGDRADAAAQLRCWLDAGHAVVLDRYVYSNVGFQCAKLPAGDRQEELRRWILDLEFGYYGIPRPDVSLFLDVPFAFTEKKLSEVREGDDRDYLKGERDIHEASLDLQRRVRGVYR
;
A
#
# COMPACT_ATOMS: atom_id res chain seq x y z
N MET A 1 -12.02 -14.92 3.52
CA MET A 1 -12.24 -13.87 2.50
C MET A 1 -11.24 -12.75 2.67
N LEU A 2 -10.56 -12.33 1.60
CA LEU A 2 -9.54 -11.28 1.60
C LEU A 2 -10.06 -10.03 0.87
N ILE A 3 -10.21 -8.93 1.61
CA ILE A 3 -10.68 -7.63 1.12
C ILE A 3 -9.55 -6.62 1.23
N VAL A 4 -9.29 -5.89 0.15
CA VAL A 4 -8.25 -4.87 0.08
C VAL A 4 -8.86 -3.51 -0.23
N LEU A 5 -8.44 -2.49 0.53
CA LEU A 5 -8.76 -1.10 0.24
C LEU A 5 -7.52 -0.41 -0.34
N GLU A 6 -7.66 0.11 -1.53
CA GLU A 6 -6.63 0.83 -2.28
C GLU A 6 -7.01 2.29 -2.49
N GLY A 7 -6.06 3.13 -2.74
CA GLY A 7 -6.31 4.56 -3.00
C GLY A 7 -5.12 5.43 -2.67
N LEU A 8 -5.20 6.69 -3.05
CA LEU A 8 -4.18 7.69 -2.78
C LEU A 8 -4.01 7.94 -1.27
N ASP A 9 -2.92 8.57 -0.90
CA ASP A 9 -2.74 9.06 0.45
C ASP A 9 -3.80 10.13 0.75
N GLY A 10 -4.43 10.03 1.93
CA GLY A 10 -5.54 10.92 2.28
C GLY A 10 -6.89 10.61 1.62
N ALA A 11 -7.04 9.51 0.87
CA ALA A 11 -8.32 9.15 0.24
C ALA A 11 -9.40 8.64 1.22
N GLY A 12 -9.08 8.52 2.50
CA GLY A 12 -10.04 8.07 3.52
C GLY A 12 -10.08 6.55 3.73
N LYS A 13 -9.06 5.83 3.32
CA LYS A 13 -8.97 4.36 3.47
C LYS A 13 -9.17 3.91 4.91
N SER A 14 -8.46 4.49 5.86
CA SER A 14 -8.56 4.11 7.29
C SER A 14 -9.99 4.23 7.83
N THR A 15 -10.73 5.26 7.40
CA THR A 15 -12.16 5.40 7.75
C THR A 15 -12.99 4.26 7.20
N GLN A 16 -12.76 3.87 5.94
CA GLN A 16 -13.51 2.77 5.32
C GLN A 16 -13.13 1.41 5.92
N VAL A 17 -11.85 1.20 6.22
CA VAL A 17 -11.38 0.01 6.95
C VAL A 17 -12.13 -0.14 8.27
N GLU A 18 -12.21 0.93 9.05
CA GLU A 18 -12.88 0.90 10.35
C GLU A 18 -14.39 0.58 10.21
N LEU A 19 -15.04 1.14 9.19
CA LEU A 19 -16.45 0.83 8.91
C LEU A 19 -16.66 -0.64 8.54
N VAL A 20 -15.79 -1.20 7.69
CA VAL A 20 -15.85 -2.62 7.30
C VAL A 20 -15.62 -3.53 8.52
N ARG A 21 -14.64 -3.20 9.36
CA ARG A 21 -14.37 -3.95 10.59
C ARG A 21 -15.55 -3.93 11.57
N ARG A 22 -16.18 -2.77 11.74
CA ARG A 22 -17.40 -2.64 12.57
C ARG A 22 -18.55 -3.46 12.01
N MET A 23 -18.75 -3.45 10.71
CA MET A 23 -19.77 -4.27 10.05
C MET A 23 -19.53 -5.76 10.34
N PHE A 24 -18.30 -6.28 10.18
CA PHE A 24 -18.00 -7.65 10.52
C PHE A 24 -18.23 -7.98 11.99
N ALA A 25 -17.86 -7.10 12.90
CA ALA A 25 -18.10 -7.29 14.32
C ALA A 25 -19.60 -7.34 14.64
N GLN A 26 -20.43 -6.52 14.00
CA GLN A 26 -21.89 -6.51 14.17
C GLN A 26 -22.56 -7.80 13.64
N GLU A 27 -22.03 -8.34 12.55
CA GLU A 27 -22.50 -9.59 11.94
C GLU A 27 -21.87 -10.86 12.58
N GLY A 28 -21.05 -10.70 13.62
CA GLY A 28 -20.39 -11.81 14.29
C GLY A 28 -19.34 -12.53 13.43
N VAL A 29 -18.83 -11.87 12.41
CA VAL A 29 -17.78 -12.40 11.54
C VAL A 29 -16.40 -12.12 12.15
N GLU A 30 -15.63 -13.17 12.40
CA GLU A 30 -14.25 -13.02 12.87
C GLU A 30 -13.39 -12.41 11.75
N SER A 31 -12.70 -11.31 12.09
CA SER A 31 -11.93 -10.57 11.11
C SER A 31 -10.59 -10.08 11.63
N HIS A 32 -9.59 -10.03 10.74
CA HIS A 32 -8.26 -9.52 11.01
C HIS A 32 -7.96 -8.34 10.11
N PHE A 33 -7.04 -7.49 10.55
CA PHE A 33 -6.60 -6.31 9.85
C PHE A 33 -5.08 -6.26 9.75
N LEU A 34 -4.57 -5.89 8.57
CA LEU A 34 -3.19 -5.42 8.40
C LEU A 34 -3.16 -4.18 7.52
N HIS A 35 -2.20 -3.34 7.81
CA HIS A 35 -1.79 -2.24 6.93
C HIS A 35 -0.46 -2.58 6.26
N PHE A 36 -0.32 -2.28 4.98
CA PHE A 36 0.95 -2.35 4.29
C PHE A 36 1.40 -0.95 3.83
N PRO A 37 2.69 -0.60 4.04
CA PRO A 37 3.73 -1.45 4.64
C PRO A 37 3.58 -1.59 6.16
N ARG A 38 4.10 -2.70 6.72
CA ARG A 38 4.17 -2.96 8.15
C ARG A 38 5.46 -2.36 8.70
N PHE A 39 5.38 -1.19 9.30
CA PHE A 39 6.57 -0.49 9.82
C PHE A 39 7.23 -1.16 11.03
N ASP A 40 6.51 -2.02 11.72
CA ASP A 40 6.97 -2.85 12.85
C ASP A 40 7.54 -4.20 12.42
N ALA A 41 7.43 -4.56 11.13
CA ALA A 41 7.95 -5.82 10.63
C ALA A 41 9.49 -5.85 10.68
N PRO A 42 10.08 -6.97 11.18
CA PRO A 42 11.53 -7.13 11.13
C PRO A 42 12.07 -6.99 9.72
N VAL A 43 13.27 -6.37 9.56
CA VAL A 43 13.98 -6.17 8.31
C VAL A 43 13.27 -5.21 7.35
N TYR A 44 12.03 -5.48 6.94
CA TYR A 44 11.33 -4.68 5.92
C TYR A 44 10.83 -3.35 6.47
N GLY A 45 10.26 -3.34 7.69
CA GLY A 45 9.63 -2.14 8.26
C GLY A 45 10.58 -0.95 8.32
N GLU A 46 11.76 -1.10 8.95
CA GLU A 46 12.73 -0.02 9.05
C GLU A 46 13.33 0.34 7.68
N LEU A 47 13.57 -0.61 6.79
CA LEU A 47 14.14 -0.32 5.48
C LEU A 47 13.15 0.46 4.59
N ILE A 48 11.86 0.12 4.65
CA ILE A 48 10.80 0.88 3.99
C ILE A 48 10.68 2.28 4.60
N ALA A 49 10.69 2.37 5.93
CA ALA A 49 10.64 3.66 6.64
C ALA A 49 11.80 4.58 6.22
N ARG A 50 13.02 4.04 6.14
CA ARG A 50 14.20 4.77 5.64
C ARG A 50 14.04 5.25 4.21
N PHE A 51 13.46 4.43 3.34
CA PHE A 51 13.14 4.84 1.98
C PHE A 51 12.14 5.98 1.97
N LEU A 52 11.04 5.88 2.73
CA LEU A 52 9.99 6.90 2.77
C LEU A 52 10.46 8.22 3.42
N ARG A 53 11.42 8.17 4.35
CA ARG A 53 12.11 9.37 4.86
C ARG A 53 13.12 9.96 3.87
N GLY A 54 13.35 9.33 2.70
CA GLY A 54 14.31 9.79 1.71
C GLY A 54 15.78 9.46 2.01
N GLU A 55 16.07 8.69 3.05
CA GLU A 55 17.43 8.31 3.45
C GLU A 55 18.16 7.44 2.40
N LEU A 56 17.41 6.75 1.54
CA LEU A 56 17.95 5.91 0.47
C LEU A 56 18.04 6.65 -0.88
N GLY A 57 17.67 7.93 -0.91
CA GLY A 57 17.67 8.77 -2.09
C GLY A 57 16.30 9.38 -2.40
N ALA A 58 16.28 10.36 -3.31
CA ALA A 58 15.02 10.97 -3.73
C ALA A 58 14.12 9.97 -4.47
N VAL A 59 12.83 10.21 -4.42
CA VAL A 59 11.79 9.29 -4.95
C VAL A 59 11.96 8.94 -6.43
N ASP A 60 12.56 9.84 -7.22
CA ASP A 60 12.84 9.70 -8.66
C ASP A 60 14.24 9.14 -8.96
N LYS A 61 15.08 8.93 -7.95
CA LYS A 61 16.47 8.45 -8.10
C LYS A 61 16.66 7.00 -7.72
N VAL A 62 15.76 6.46 -6.87
CA VAL A 62 15.83 5.04 -6.52
C VAL A 62 15.09 4.24 -7.58
N ASP A 63 15.75 3.21 -8.11
CA ASP A 63 15.18 2.34 -9.14
C ASP A 63 13.83 1.75 -8.69
N PRO A 64 12.74 1.89 -9.47
CA PRO A 64 11.42 1.44 -9.08
C PRO A 64 11.31 -0.08 -8.90
N TYR A 65 12.12 -0.88 -9.57
CA TYR A 65 12.17 -2.34 -9.35
C TYR A 65 12.70 -2.68 -7.96
N LEU A 66 13.75 -1.98 -7.50
CA LEU A 66 14.30 -2.20 -6.15
C LEU A 66 13.31 -1.79 -5.07
N VAL A 67 12.61 -0.68 -5.27
CA VAL A 67 11.56 -0.25 -4.34
C VAL A 67 10.38 -1.23 -4.37
N ALA A 68 9.95 -1.68 -5.56
CA ALA A 68 8.91 -2.68 -5.70
C ALA A 68 9.26 -3.99 -4.98
N LEU A 69 10.51 -4.47 -5.13
CA LEU A 69 11.00 -5.66 -4.46
C LEU A 69 10.96 -5.51 -2.93
N LEU A 70 11.33 -4.35 -2.41
CA LEU A 70 11.31 -4.06 -0.99
C LEU A 70 9.89 -4.14 -0.40
N PHE A 71 8.92 -3.49 -1.03
CA PHE A 71 7.51 -3.55 -0.59
C PHE A 71 6.87 -4.93 -0.82
N ALA A 72 7.25 -5.64 -1.87
CA ALA A 72 6.81 -7.01 -2.12
C ALA A 72 7.35 -7.99 -1.07
N GLY A 73 8.59 -7.78 -0.61
CA GLY A 73 9.20 -8.57 0.46
C GLY A 73 8.44 -8.48 1.78
N ASP A 74 7.96 -7.29 2.15
CA ASP A 74 7.11 -7.11 3.34
C ASP A 74 5.81 -7.92 3.25
N ARG A 75 5.15 -7.95 2.08
CA ARG A 75 3.95 -8.76 1.87
C ARG A 75 4.25 -10.26 1.85
N ALA A 76 5.36 -10.65 1.26
CA ALA A 76 5.81 -12.06 1.25
C ALA A 76 6.06 -12.57 2.66
N ASP A 77 6.67 -11.74 3.51
CA ASP A 77 6.91 -12.06 4.92
C ASP A 77 5.59 -12.26 5.71
N ALA A 78 4.54 -11.48 5.40
CA ALA A 78 3.22 -11.61 6.01
C ALA A 78 2.38 -12.77 5.44
N ALA A 79 2.79 -13.38 4.32
CA ALA A 79 1.94 -14.29 3.56
C ALA A 79 1.49 -15.54 4.35
N ALA A 80 2.35 -16.07 5.22
CA ALA A 80 2.00 -17.23 6.06
C ALA A 80 0.89 -16.88 7.07
N GLN A 81 0.95 -15.69 7.67
CA GLN A 81 -0.08 -15.21 8.60
C GLN A 81 -1.41 -14.98 7.88
N LEU A 82 -1.37 -14.35 6.69
CA LEU A 82 -2.58 -14.14 5.88
C LEU A 82 -3.25 -15.46 5.53
N ARG A 83 -2.47 -16.47 5.08
CA ARG A 83 -3.01 -17.81 4.78
C ARG A 83 -3.62 -18.46 6.02
N CYS A 84 -2.95 -18.40 7.17
CA CYS A 84 -3.48 -18.96 8.41
C CYS A 84 -4.88 -18.42 8.74
N TRP A 85 -5.10 -17.11 8.64
CA TRP A 85 -6.40 -16.52 8.89
C TRP A 85 -7.45 -16.91 7.83
N LEU A 86 -7.06 -16.91 6.55
CA LEU A 86 -7.96 -17.29 5.45
C LEU A 86 -8.37 -18.76 5.52
N ASP A 87 -7.43 -19.66 5.84
CA ASP A 87 -7.66 -21.10 5.99
C ASP A 87 -8.57 -21.41 7.20
N ALA A 88 -8.50 -20.56 8.25
CA ALA A 88 -9.44 -20.62 9.39
C ALA A 88 -10.85 -20.10 9.03
N GLY A 89 -11.05 -19.59 7.80
CA GLY A 89 -12.35 -19.07 7.35
C GLY A 89 -12.62 -17.61 7.77
N HIS A 90 -11.64 -16.93 8.36
CA HIS A 90 -11.79 -15.57 8.83
C HIS A 90 -11.81 -14.56 7.66
N ALA A 91 -12.42 -13.40 7.88
CA ALA A 91 -12.27 -12.26 6.99
C ALA A 91 -10.94 -11.55 7.26
N VAL A 92 -10.26 -11.13 6.20
CA VAL A 92 -9.03 -10.33 6.31
C VAL A 92 -9.24 -9.03 5.56
N VAL A 93 -9.04 -7.90 6.22
CA VAL A 93 -9.15 -6.56 5.65
C VAL A 93 -7.77 -5.95 5.59
N LEU A 94 -7.35 -5.52 4.42
CA LEU A 94 -6.04 -4.88 4.22
C LEU A 94 -6.21 -3.42 3.80
N ASP A 95 -5.46 -2.53 4.44
CA ASP A 95 -5.21 -1.18 3.92
C ASP A 95 -3.95 -1.23 3.08
N ARG A 96 -4.09 -1.09 1.75
CA ARG A 96 -3.08 -1.30 0.72
C ARG A 96 -2.64 -2.76 0.57
N TYR A 97 -2.25 -3.10 -0.67
CA TYR A 97 -1.68 -4.39 -1.02
C TYR A 97 -0.85 -4.26 -2.31
N VAL A 98 -0.92 -5.26 -3.20
CA VAL A 98 -0.14 -5.34 -4.44
C VAL A 98 -0.39 -4.15 -5.37
N TYR A 99 -1.65 -3.72 -5.50
CA TYR A 99 -1.98 -2.63 -6.41
C TYR A 99 -1.43 -1.27 -5.95
N SER A 100 -1.19 -1.06 -4.64
CA SER A 100 -0.41 0.09 -4.18
C SER A 100 1.02 0.03 -4.71
N ASN A 101 1.68 -1.13 -4.70
CA ASN A 101 3.02 -1.28 -5.26
C ASN A 101 3.03 -0.97 -6.76
N VAL A 102 2.08 -1.53 -7.52
CA VAL A 102 1.90 -1.20 -8.95
C VAL A 102 1.70 0.31 -9.11
N GLY A 103 0.75 0.91 -8.39
CA GLY A 103 0.41 2.32 -8.50
C GLY A 103 1.62 3.24 -8.29
N PHE A 104 2.31 3.07 -7.17
CA PHE A 104 3.41 3.96 -6.78
C PHE A 104 4.69 3.73 -7.59
N GLN A 105 5.03 2.49 -7.93
CA GLN A 105 6.27 2.25 -8.67
C GLN A 105 6.11 2.55 -10.16
N CYS A 106 5.01 2.14 -10.78
CA CYS A 106 4.75 2.44 -12.19
C CYS A 106 4.60 3.95 -12.44
N ALA A 107 4.04 4.71 -11.48
CA ALA A 107 3.93 6.17 -11.60
C ALA A 107 5.29 6.91 -11.64
N LYS A 108 6.39 6.25 -11.30
CA LYS A 108 7.75 6.81 -11.42
C LYS A 108 8.30 6.75 -12.85
N LEU A 109 7.70 5.93 -13.70
CA LEU A 109 8.07 5.75 -15.09
C LEU A 109 7.13 6.54 -16.01
N PRO A 110 7.59 7.01 -17.19
CA PRO A 110 6.70 7.51 -18.21
C PRO A 110 5.69 6.44 -18.65
N ALA A 111 4.47 6.85 -18.97
CA ALA A 111 3.46 5.93 -19.52
C ALA A 111 3.97 5.28 -20.81
N GLY A 112 3.72 3.97 -20.97
CA GLY A 112 4.16 3.18 -22.11
C GLY A 112 4.74 1.83 -21.71
N ASP A 113 5.53 1.23 -22.61
CA ASP A 113 6.00 -0.15 -22.51
C ASP A 113 6.76 -0.45 -21.20
N ARG A 114 7.61 0.46 -20.76
CA ARG A 114 8.40 0.29 -19.52
C ARG A 114 7.53 0.25 -18.28
N GLN A 115 6.45 1.05 -18.25
CA GLN A 115 5.51 1.06 -17.15
C GLN A 115 4.70 -0.25 -17.12
N GLU A 116 4.29 -0.74 -18.29
CA GLU A 116 3.57 -2.00 -18.42
C GLU A 116 4.46 -3.22 -18.11
N GLU A 117 5.74 -3.18 -18.47
CA GLU A 117 6.72 -4.19 -18.11
C GLU A 117 6.89 -4.28 -16.59
N LEU A 118 7.07 -3.15 -15.91
CA LEU A 118 7.17 -3.09 -14.45
C LEU A 118 5.88 -3.58 -13.78
N ARG A 119 4.71 -3.20 -14.29
CA ARG A 119 3.42 -3.67 -13.78
C ARG A 119 3.32 -5.20 -13.82
N ARG A 120 3.63 -5.81 -14.97
CA ARG A 120 3.64 -7.26 -15.14
C ARG A 120 4.65 -7.92 -14.19
N TRP A 121 5.85 -7.37 -14.13
CA TRP A 121 6.89 -7.89 -13.26
C TRP A 121 6.49 -7.89 -11.77
N ILE A 122 5.85 -6.82 -11.28
CA ILE A 122 5.34 -6.76 -9.90
C ILE A 122 4.29 -7.85 -9.66
N LEU A 123 3.33 -8.00 -10.57
CA LEU A 123 2.26 -8.99 -10.42
C LEU A 123 2.81 -10.42 -10.46
N ASP A 124 3.77 -10.70 -11.33
CA ASP A 124 4.44 -12.00 -11.44
C ASP A 124 5.32 -12.29 -10.21
N LEU A 125 6.03 -11.29 -9.70
CA LEU A 125 6.81 -11.40 -8.47
C LEU A 125 5.90 -11.76 -7.28
N GLU A 126 4.85 -10.98 -7.07
CA GLU A 126 4.05 -11.10 -5.85
C GLU A 126 3.08 -12.28 -5.91
N PHE A 127 2.29 -12.39 -6.96
CA PHE A 127 1.31 -13.48 -7.09
C PHE A 127 1.87 -14.77 -7.68
N GLY A 128 2.94 -14.69 -8.46
CA GLY A 128 3.58 -15.84 -9.07
C GLY A 128 4.72 -16.39 -8.22
N TYR A 129 5.80 -15.64 -8.08
CA TYR A 129 7.02 -16.12 -7.41
C TYR A 129 6.85 -16.24 -5.88
N TYR A 130 6.33 -15.19 -5.22
CA TYR A 130 6.06 -15.24 -3.78
C TYR A 130 4.75 -15.97 -3.45
N GLY A 131 3.84 -16.09 -4.40
CA GLY A 131 2.58 -16.79 -4.25
C GLY A 131 1.72 -16.23 -3.12
N ILE A 132 1.76 -14.93 -2.86
CA ILE A 132 0.93 -14.33 -1.81
C ILE A 132 -0.56 -14.46 -2.13
N PRO A 133 -1.46 -14.49 -1.13
CA PRO A 133 -2.89 -14.64 -1.37
C PRO A 133 -3.44 -13.57 -2.32
N ARG A 134 -4.25 -14.00 -3.30
CA ARG A 134 -4.96 -13.05 -4.16
C ARG A 134 -6.19 -12.51 -3.44
N PRO A 135 -6.47 -11.20 -3.53
CA PRO A 135 -7.69 -10.65 -2.96
C PRO A 135 -8.94 -11.24 -3.63
N ASP A 136 -9.97 -11.52 -2.83
CA ASP A 136 -11.32 -11.79 -3.34
C ASP A 136 -11.98 -10.50 -3.84
N VAL A 137 -11.72 -9.39 -3.13
CA VAL A 137 -12.23 -8.06 -3.47
C VAL A 137 -11.13 -7.01 -3.29
N SER A 138 -10.93 -6.16 -4.29
CA SER A 138 -10.10 -4.96 -4.19
C SER A 138 -10.94 -3.73 -4.51
N LEU A 139 -11.00 -2.79 -3.57
CA LEU A 139 -11.77 -1.55 -3.66
C LEU A 139 -10.82 -0.37 -3.82
N PHE A 140 -10.87 0.29 -4.96
CA PHE A 140 -10.14 1.54 -5.18
C PHE A 140 -11.00 2.75 -4.80
N LEU A 141 -10.55 3.52 -3.82
CA LEU A 141 -11.20 4.75 -3.39
C LEU A 141 -10.80 5.91 -4.32
N ASP A 142 -11.53 6.07 -5.43
CA ASP A 142 -11.31 7.15 -6.40
C ASP A 142 -12.00 8.44 -5.98
N VAL A 143 -11.44 9.11 -4.97
CA VAL A 143 -11.93 10.42 -4.53
C VAL A 143 -11.46 11.55 -5.48
N PRO A 144 -12.19 12.69 -5.56
CA PRO A 144 -11.70 13.86 -6.26
C PRO A 144 -10.30 14.27 -5.79
N PHE A 145 -9.37 14.54 -6.73
CA PHE A 145 -7.97 14.81 -6.36
C PHE A 145 -7.84 16.00 -5.40
N ALA A 146 -8.69 17.02 -5.53
CA ALA A 146 -8.72 18.15 -4.60
C ALA A 146 -8.96 17.74 -3.14
N PHE A 147 -9.69 16.65 -2.89
CA PHE A 147 -9.86 16.11 -1.54
C PHE A 147 -8.53 15.55 -0.99
N THR A 148 -7.83 14.74 -1.79
CA THR A 148 -6.50 14.22 -1.46
C THR A 148 -5.49 15.36 -1.21
N GLU A 149 -5.45 16.33 -2.13
CA GLU A 149 -4.55 17.49 -2.03
C GLU A 149 -4.77 18.28 -0.73
N LYS A 150 -6.04 18.54 -0.38
CA LYS A 150 -6.40 19.17 0.90
C LYS A 150 -5.92 18.34 2.08
N LYS A 151 -6.16 17.03 2.06
CA LYS A 151 -5.76 16.12 3.15
C LYS A 151 -4.24 16.01 3.31
N LEU A 152 -3.47 16.06 2.23
CA LEU A 152 -2.02 16.03 2.26
C LEU A 152 -1.40 17.37 2.69
N SER A 153 -2.13 18.48 2.53
CA SER A 153 -1.68 19.80 3.04
C SER A 153 -1.95 20.00 4.53
N GLU A 154 -2.85 19.25 5.13
CA GLU A 154 -3.12 19.26 6.56
C GLU A 154 -1.93 18.60 7.30
N VAL A 155 -1.53 19.18 8.44
CA VAL A 155 -0.54 18.52 9.31
C VAL A 155 -1.21 17.26 9.88
N ARG A 156 -0.59 16.13 9.64
CA ARG A 156 -1.07 14.85 10.15
C ARG A 156 -0.21 14.42 11.32
N GLU A 157 -0.83 14.24 12.45
CA GLU A 157 -0.24 13.67 13.66
C GLU A 157 -0.94 12.35 13.97
N GLY A 158 -0.19 11.39 14.51
CA GLY A 158 -0.71 10.08 14.92
C GLY A 158 0.38 9.03 15.01
N ASP A 159 0.16 8.01 15.83
CA ASP A 159 1.11 6.92 16.07
C ASP A 159 1.45 6.12 14.80
N ASP A 160 0.57 6.16 13.80
CA ASP A 160 0.77 5.56 12.48
C ASP A 160 1.86 6.26 11.65
N ARG A 161 2.39 7.39 12.14
CA ARG A 161 3.45 8.19 11.50
C ARG A 161 4.79 8.17 12.22
N ASP A 162 4.92 7.41 13.28
CA ASP A 162 6.16 7.32 14.07
C ASP A 162 7.37 6.88 13.23
N TYR A 163 7.12 6.11 12.16
CA TYR A 163 8.15 5.70 11.21
C TYR A 163 8.87 6.88 10.52
N LEU A 164 8.24 8.06 10.48
CA LEU A 164 8.79 9.26 9.86
C LEU A 164 9.82 9.97 10.74
N LYS A 165 9.82 9.75 12.06
CA LYS A 165 10.74 10.40 13.02
C LYS A 165 10.78 11.93 12.87
N GLY A 166 9.65 12.56 12.50
CA GLY A 166 9.53 13.99 12.26
C GLY A 166 9.84 14.45 10.82
N GLU A 167 10.30 13.57 9.96
CA GLU A 167 10.52 13.85 8.53
C GLU A 167 9.21 13.78 7.73
N ARG A 168 9.27 14.15 6.45
CA ARG A 168 8.14 14.02 5.52
C ARG A 168 8.26 12.73 4.71
N ASP A 169 7.14 12.05 4.52
CA ASP A 169 7.06 10.95 3.56
C ASP A 169 7.26 11.48 2.12
N ILE A 170 8.27 10.94 1.42
CA ILE A 170 8.62 11.39 0.07
C ILE A 170 7.52 11.08 -0.97
N HIS A 171 6.67 10.08 -0.73
CA HIS A 171 5.52 9.80 -1.58
C HIS A 171 4.39 10.80 -1.35
N GLU A 172 4.11 11.16 -0.09
CA GLU A 172 3.07 12.15 0.26
C GLU A 172 3.49 13.57 -0.10
N ALA A 173 4.79 13.89 -0.02
CA ALA A 173 5.31 15.22 -0.33
C ALA A 173 5.16 15.60 -1.80
N SER A 174 5.00 14.63 -2.71
CA SER A 174 4.91 14.85 -4.15
C SER A 174 3.47 14.75 -4.67
N LEU A 175 2.76 15.87 -4.75
CA LEU A 175 1.43 15.92 -5.36
C LEU A 175 1.42 15.48 -6.83
N ASP A 176 2.50 15.73 -7.57
CA ASP A 176 2.65 15.28 -8.95
C ASP A 176 2.74 13.73 -9.02
N LEU A 177 3.50 13.11 -8.11
CA LEU A 177 3.51 11.66 -8.00
C LEU A 177 2.10 11.12 -7.69
N GLN A 178 1.38 11.71 -6.74
CA GLN A 178 0.02 11.30 -6.38
C GLN A 178 -0.94 11.38 -7.59
N ARG A 179 -0.82 12.42 -8.43
CA ARG A 179 -1.61 12.52 -9.68
C ARG A 179 -1.29 11.40 -10.66
N ARG A 180 0.00 11.08 -10.84
CA ARG A 180 0.42 9.96 -11.69
C ARG A 180 -0.02 8.61 -11.13
N VAL A 181 0.10 8.39 -9.82
CA VAL A 181 -0.41 7.19 -9.15
C VAL A 181 -1.89 6.97 -9.42
N ARG A 182 -2.71 8.04 -9.30
CA ARG A 182 -4.13 7.98 -9.65
C ARG A 182 -4.35 7.54 -11.10
N GLY A 183 -3.52 8.02 -12.02
CA GLY A 183 -3.58 7.63 -13.43
C GLY A 183 -3.27 6.15 -13.65
N VAL A 184 -2.35 5.57 -12.86
CA VAL A 184 -2.03 4.14 -12.94
C VAL A 184 -3.15 3.26 -12.38
N TYR A 185 -3.86 3.70 -11.34
CA TYR A 185 -4.99 2.97 -10.78
C TYR A 185 -6.22 2.94 -11.71
N ARG A 186 -6.40 3.92 -12.59
CA ARG A 186 -7.50 4.05 -13.55
C ARG A 186 -7.22 3.33 -14.86
#